data_4c168a3c8a0c7048b21d947fab27b4ee
#
_entry.id   4c168a3c8a0c7048b21d947fab27b4ee
#
_cell.length_a   1.000
_cell.length_b   1.000
_cell.length_c   1.000
_cell.angle_alpha   90.00
_cell.angle_beta   90.00
_cell.angle_gamma   90.00
#
_symmetry.space_group_name_H-M   'P 1'
#
loop_
_entity.id
_entity.type
_entity.pdbx_description
1 polymer ?
#
loop_
_entity_poly.entity_id
_entity_poly.type
_entity_poly.pdbx_seq_one_letter_code
_entity_poly.pdbx_strand_id
1 'polypeptide(L)'
;QKRKISVGDKMAGRHGNKGVVSRVMRKEDMPFLPDGTPLQIVLNPLGVPSRMNLGQVLEMHLGMAAKSLGWHIATPDFDGATFEQIQNALEMAGKRRDGKTDLYDGRTGDKFDNPVTVGYMHYLKLHHLVDDKMHARSTGPYSLVTQQPLGGKAQFGGQRFGEMEVWALEAYGAANTLQEILTVKSDDIVGRVKAYEAIVKGKNIPAPGVPESFKVLIKELE
;
A
#
# COMPACT_ATOMS: atom_id res chain seq x y z
N GLN A 1 -3.87 20.47 4.27
CA GLN A 1 -2.50 19.97 4.17
C GLN A 1 -2.27 19.31 2.81
N LYS A 2 -1.26 19.75 2.06
CA LYS A 2 -0.82 19.09 0.83
C LYS A 2 0.03 17.86 1.19
N ARG A 3 -0.41 16.68 0.77
CA ARG A 3 0.36 15.44 0.90
C ARG A 3 0.77 14.96 -0.49
N LYS A 4 2.07 14.87 -0.75
CA LYS A 4 2.61 14.29 -1.97
C LYS A 4 2.42 12.77 -1.99
N ILE A 5 2.43 12.17 -3.17
CA ILE A 5 2.40 10.72 -3.32
C ILE A 5 3.68 10.14 -2.74
N SER A 6 3.55 9.12 -1.89
CA SER A 6 4.65 8.37 -1.30
C SER A 6 4.50 6.88 -1.57
N VAL A 7 5.58 6.13 -1.34
CA VAL A 7 5.53 4.66 -1.41
C VAL A 7 4.54 4.12 -0.39
N GLY A 8 3.65 3.24 -0.83
CA GLY A 8 2.58 2.68 -0.01
C GLY A 8 1.22 3.36 -0.16
N ASP A 9 1.13 4.50 -0.84
CA ASP A 9 -0.14 5.16 -1.13
C ASP A 9 -0.92 4.39 -2.21
N LYS A 10 -2.24 4.38 -2.10
CA LYS A 10 -3.12 3.67 -3.01
C LYS A 10 -3.59 4.57 -4.14
N MET A 11 -3.44 4.08 -5.35
CA MET A 11 -3.94 4.73 -6.56
C MET A 11 -4.85 3.78 -7.36
N ALA A 12 -5.74 4.33 -8.14
CA ALA A 12 -6.65 3.57 -8.98
C ALA A 12 -7.05 4.34 -10.24
N GLY A 13 -7.38 3.60 -11.30
CA GLY A 13 -8.07 4.14 -12.46
C GLY A 13 -9.60 4.01 -12.33
N ARG A 14 -10.30 4.18 -13.45
CA ARG A 14 -11.78 4.09 -13.53
C ARG A 14 -12.32 2.71 -13.90
N HIS A 15 -11.45 1.69 -14.05
CA HIS A 15 -11.79 0.37 -14.56
C HIS A 15 -11.61 -0.76 -13.54
N GLY A 16 -11.72 -0.46 -12.24
CA GLY A 16 -11.47 -1.44 -11.18
C GLY A 16 -9.99 -1.80 -11.01
N ASN A 17 -9.11 -1.13 -11.70
CA ASN A 17 -7.67 -1.28 -11.58
C ASN A 17 -7.16 -0.46 -10.38
N LYS A 18 -6.70 -1.14 -9.36
CA LYS A 18 -6.15 -0.57 -8.13
C LYS A 18 -4.74 -1.07 -7.89
N GLY A 19 -3.94 -0.23 -7.29
CA GLY A 19 -2.57 -0.60 -6.96
C GLY A 19 -1.99 0.27 -5.86
N VAL A 20 -0.87 -0.16 -5.35
CA VAL A 20 -0.10 0.56 -4.33
C VAL A 20 1.21 1.02 -4.96
N VAL A 21 1.60 2.26 -4.67
CA VAL A 21 2.86 2.80 -5.16
C VAL A 21 4.02 2.03 -4.53
N SER A 22 4.80 1.35 -5.37
CA SER A 22 5.95 0.58 -4.92
C SER A 22 7.24 1.39 -4.90
N ARG A 23 7.37 2.34 -5.83
CA ARG A 23 8.57 3.17 -5.96
C ARG A 23 8.24 4.55 -6.51
N VAL A 24 8.89 5.56 -5.98
CA VAL A 24 8.91 6.92 -6.52
C VAL A 24 10.31 7.16 -7.11
N MET A 25 10.36 7.45 -8.40
CA MET A 25 11.60 7.65 -9.13
C MET A 25 11.78 9.13 -9.50
N ARG A 26 13.02 9.53 -9.73
CA ARG A 26 13.34 10.84 -10.30
C ARG A 26 12.82 10.92 -11.73
N LYS A 27 12.48 12.11 -12.18
CA LYS A 27 11.97 12.34 -13.53
C LYS A 27 12.98 11.91 -14.60
N GLU A 28 14.26 12.10 -14.33
CA GLU A 28 15.37 11.75 -15.22
C GLU A 28 15.55 10.24 -15.38
N ASP A 29 15.21 9.46 -14.35
CA ASP A 29 15.33 8.00 -14.34
C ASP A 29 14.11 7.27 -14.95
N MET A 30 13.05 8.02 -15.23
CA MET A 30 11.83 7.45 -15.82
C MET A 30 12.04 7.15 -17.29
N PRO A 31 11.42 6.07 -17.83
CA PRO A 31 11.36 5.85 -19.25
C PRO A 31 10.77 7.04 -19.98
N PHE A 32 11.24 7.32 -21.19
CA PHE A 32 10.80 8.47 -21.96
C PHE A 32 10.48 8.11 -23.42
N LEU A 33 9.62 8.92 -24.01
CA LEU A 33 9.21 8.85 -25.40
C LEU A 33 10.32 9.35 -26.35
N PRO A 34 10.24 9.06 -27.65
CA PRO A 34 11.23 9.56 -28.64
C PRO A 34 11.35 11.07 -28.69
N ASP A 35 10.33 11.81 -28.26
CA ASP A 35 10.31 13.27 -28.15
C ASP A 35 10.98 13.80 -26.87
N GLY A 36 11.49 12.91 -26.02
CA GLY A 36 12.10 13.25 -24.74
C GLY A 36 11.13 13.42 -23.59
N THR A 37 9.81 13.23 -23.79
CA THR A 37 8.80 13.35 -22.75
C THR A 37 8.88 12.16 -21.80
N PRO A 38 9.17 12.35 -20.49
CA PRO A 38 9.23 11.24 -19.54
C PRO A 38 7.83 10.75 -19.18
N LEU A 39 7.71 9.45 -18.91
CA LEU A 39 6.49 8.86 -18.40
C LEU A 39 6.26 9.31 -16.95
N GLN A 40 4.99 9.50 -16.58
CA GLN A 40 4.61 9.90 -15.22
C GLN A 40 4.32 8.71 -14.32
N ILE A 41 3.88 7.59 -14.90
CA ILE A 41 3.55 6.36 -14.18
C ILE A 41 3.91 5.14 -15.04
N VAL A 42 4.39 4.09 -14.39
CA VAL A 42 4.64 2.78 -14.99
C VAL A 42 3.81 1.75 -14.25
N LEU A 43 3.01 1.00 -14.97
CA LEU A 43 2.08 0.02 -14.42
C LEU A 43 2.51 -1.41 -14.79
N ASN A 44 2.30 -2.34 -13.87
CA ASN A 44 2.57 -3.75 -14.12
C ASN A 44 1.46 -4.34 -15.04
N PRO A 45 1.82 -4.84 -16.23
CA PRO A 45 0.85 -5.40 -17.17
C PRO A 45 0.18 -6.69 -16.68
N LEU A 46 0.77 -7.41 -15.73
CA LEU A 46 0.19 -8.63 -15.16
C LEU A 46 -1.15 -8.40 -14.45
N GLY A 47 -1.46 -7.15 -14.09
CA GLY A 47 -2.75 -6.79 -13.52
C GLY A 47 -3.92 -6.76 -14.50
N VAL A 48 -3.69 -6.90 -15.81
CA VAL A 48 -4.73 -6.79 -16.84
C VAL A 48 -5.31 -8.15 -17.26
N PRO A 49 -4.51 -9.19 -17.62
CA PRO A 49 -5.04 -10.40 -18.26
C PRO A 49 -6.05 -11.17 -17.42
N SER A 50 -5.73 -11.42 -16.16
CA SER A 50 -6.59 -12.20 -15.26
C SER A 50 -7.88 -11.47 -14.87
N ARG A 51 -7.88 -10.15 -14.89
CA ARG A 51 -9.01 -9.31 -14.49
C ARG A 51 -9.89 -8.90 -15.66
N MET A 52 -9.43 -9.08 -16.88
CA MET A 52 -10.18 -8.82 -18.14
C MET A 52 -10.75 -7.39 -18.24
N ASN A 53 -10.21 -6.43 -17.51
CA ASN A 53 -10.61 -5.02 -17.56
C ASN A 53 -9.92 -4.29 -18.72
N LEU A 54 -10.20 -4.71 -19.94
CA LEU A 54 -9.57 -4.19 -21.16
C LEU A 54 -9.89 -2.72 -21.42
N GLY A 55 -10.97 -2.20 -20.83
CA GLY A 55 -11.34 -0.78 -20.94
C GLY A 55 -10.22 0.18 -20.54
N GLN A 56 -9.34 -0.19 -19.59
CA GLN A 56 -8.18 0.64 -19.22
C GLN A 56 -7.17 0.79 -20.36
N VAL A 57 -6.97 -0.24 -21.17
CA VAL A 57 -6.07 -0.21 -22.33
C VAL A 57 -6.69 0.64 -23.44
N LEU A 58 -8.00 0.47 -23.69
CA LEU A 58 -8.74 1.25 -24.68
C LEU A 58 -8.78 2.74 -24.30
N GLU A 59 -8.98 3.06 -23.02
CA GLU A 59 -8.90 4.44 -22.51
C GLU A 59 -7.52 5.05 -22.79
N MET A 60 -6.48 4.29 -22.55
CA MET A 60 -5.10 4.75 -22.74
C MET A 60 -4.79 5.06 -24.19
N HIS A 61 -5.25 4.20 -25.13
CA HIS A 61 -5.09 4.41 -26.56
C HIS A 61 -5.89 5.64 -27.04
N LEU A 62 -7.17 5.71 -26.67
CA LEU A 62 -8.02 6.83 -27.05
C LEU A 62 -7.52 8.15 -26.42
N GLY A 63 -7.03 8.10 -25.19
CA GLY A 63 -6.44 9.25 -24.52
C GLY A 63 -5.17 9.77 -25.21
N MET A 64 -4.35 8.88 -25.78
CA MET A 64 -3.18 9.27 -26.58
C MET A 64 -3.61 10.01 -27.84
N ALA A 65 -4.60 9.49 -28.56
CA ALA A 65 -5.16 10.15 -29.76
C ALA A 65 -5.80 11.50 -29.41
N ALA A 66 -6.62 11.53 -28.37
CA ALA A 66 -7.29 12.75 -27.90
C ALA A 66 -6.30 13.87 -27.53
N LYS A 67 -5.23 13.51 -26.80
CA LYS A 67 -4.19 14.48 -26.43
C LYS A 67 -3.47 15.05 -27.64
N SER A 68 -3.18 14.22 -28.65
CA SER A 68 -2.50 14.64 -29.89
C SER A 68 -3.39 15.52 -30.76
N LEU A 69 -4.71 15.25 -30.80
CA LEU A 69 -5.68 15.97 -31.64
C LEU A 69 -6.36 17.14 -30.91
N GLY A 70 -6.11 17.30 -29.59
CA GLY A 70 -6.77 18.34 -28.79
C GLY A 70 -8.25 18.08 -28.50
N TRP A 71 -8.68 16.83 -28.56
CA TRP A 71 -10.10 16.46 -28.35
C TRP A 71 -10.45 16.26 -26.87
N HIS A 72 -11.71 16.60 -26.56
CA HIS A 72 -12.39 16.19 -25.33
C HIS A 72 -13.42 15.11 -25.69
N ILE A 73 -13.20 13.89 -25.21
CA ILE A 73 -13.99 12.74 -25.57
C ILE A 73 -14.86 12.32 -24.37
N ALA A 74 -16.16 12.15 -24.62
CA ALA A 74 -17.09 11.54 -23.68
C ALA A 74 -17.54 10.18 -24.22
N THR A 75 -17.42 9.15 -23.39
CA THR A 75 -17.84 7.77 -23.71
C THR A 75 -18.81 7.31 -22.62
N PRO A 76 -20.12 7.57 -22.78
CA PRO A 76 -21.12 7.12 -21.81
C PRO A 76 -21.22 5.60 -21.80
N ASP A 77 -21.80 5.05 -20.72
CA ASP A 77 -22.01 3.62 -20.58
C ASP A 77 -22.91 3.11 -21.73
N PHE A 78 -22.53 1.97 -22.31
CA PHE A 78 -23.20 1.31 -23.44
C PHE A 78 -23.19 2.08 -24.78
N ASP A 79 -22.61 3.24 -24.85
CA ASP A 79 -22.42 4.04 -26.06
C ASP A 79 -20.97 4.56 -26.13
N GLY A 80 -20.03 3.65 -26.00
CA GLY A 80 -18.60 3.92 -26.05
C GLY A 80 -18.02 3.85 -27.46
N ALA A 81 -16.73 4.18 -27.58
CA ALA A 81 -16.00 4.05 -28.82
C ALA A 81 -15.73 2.58 -29.18
N THR A 82 -15.94 2.21 -30.42
CA THR A 82 -15.56 0.89 -30.92
C THR A 82 -14.04 0.78 -31.10
N PHE A 83 -13.54 -0.45 -31.13
CA PHE A 83 -12.10 -0.69 -31.34
C PHE A 83 -11.58 -0.07 -32.65
N GLU A 84 -12.37 -0.18 -33.71
CA GLU A 84 -12.04 0.40 -35.02
C GLU A 84 -11.97 1.94 -34.99
N GLN A 85 -12.92 2.57 -34.31
CA GLN A 85 -12.91 4.04 -34.10
C GLN A 85 -11.66 4.50 -33.34
N ILE A 86 -11.23 3.75 -32.33
CA ILE A 86 -10.00 4.04 -31.59
C ILE A 86 -8.76 3.92 -32.47
N GLN A 87 -8.69 2.87 -33.29
CA GLN A 87 -7.59 2.68 -34.22
C GLN A 87 -7.51 3.80 -35.27
N ASN A 88 -8.65 4.20 -35.82
CA ASN A 88 -8.73 5.31 -36.79
C ASN A 88 -8.34 6.64 -36.12
N ALA A 89 -8.74 6.87 -34.88
CA ALA A 89 -8.32 8.07 -34.13
C ALA A 89 -6.79 8.10 -33.89
N LEU A 90 -6.17 6.96 -33.58
CA LEU A 90 -4.72 6.86 -33.45
C LEU A 90 -4.00 7.16 -34.78
N GLU A 91 -4.52 6.64 -35.88
CA GLU A 91 -3.97 6.89 -37.22
C GLU A 91 -4.10 8.36 -37.62
N MET A 92 -5.25 9.00 -37.34
CA MET A 92 -5.44 10.45 -37.52
C MET A 92 -4.46 11.28 -36.68
N ALA A 93 -4.11 10.78 -35.52
CA ALA A 93 -3.11 11.41 -34.63
C ALA A 93 -1.66 11.15 -35.04
N GLY A 94 -1.43 10.44 -36.16
CA GLY A 94 -0.08 10.07 -36.62
C GLY A 94 0.62 9.03 -35.72
N LYS A 95 -0.17 8.24 -34.99
CA LYS A 95 0.32 7.18 -34.10
C LYS A 95 0.10 5.80 -34.72
N ARG A 96 0.78 4.79 -34.23
CA ARG A 96 0.60 3.40 -34.65
C ARG A 96 -0.79 2.91 -34.26
N ARG A 97 -1.45 2.16 -35.14
CA ARG A 97 -2.78 1.57 -34.89
C ARG A 97 -2.82 0.63 -33.70
N ASP A 98 -1.69 0.02 -33.34
CA ASP A 98 -1.57 -0.89 -32.20
C ASP A 98 -1.40 -0.15 -30.86
N GLY A 99 -1.33 1.16 -30.86
CA GLY A 99 -1.15 1.99 -29.66
C GLY A 99 0.20 1.83 -28.95
N LYS A 100 1.15 1.15 -29.59
CA LYS A 100 2.49 0.96 -29.06
C LYS A 100 3.44 2.05 -29.53
N THR A 101 4.41 2.37 -28.68
CA THR A 101 5.43 3.38 -28.95
C THR A 101 6.79 2.86 -28.51
N ASP A 102 7.83 3.29 -29.21
CA ASP A 102 9.20 3.02 -28.79
C ASP A 102 9.50 3.82 -27.52
N LEU A 103 10.09 3.18 -26.52
CA LEU A 103 10.53 3.82 -25.29
C LEU A 103 12.04 3.69 -25.12
N TYR A 104 12.59 4.59 -24.33
CA TYR A 104 13.99 4.62 -23.95
C TYR A 104 14.10 4.57 -22.43
N ASP A 105 15.10 3.84 -21.91
CA ASP A 105 15.37 3.78 -20.47
C ASP A 105 16.02 5.11 -20.03
N GLY A 106 15.41 5.76 -19.04
CA GLY A 106 15.92 7.03 -18.51
C GLY A 106 17.29 6.93 -17.84
N ARG A 107 17.70 5.74 -17.41
CA ARG A 107 18.99 5.54 -16.72
C ARG A 107 20.14 5.25 -17.66
N THR A 108 19.89 4.46 -18.72
CA THR A 108 20.93 4.06 -19.69
C THR A 108 20.86 4.83 -20.99
N GLY A 109 19.68 5.33 -21.35
CA GLY A 109 19.41 5.96 -22.64
C GLY A 109 19.16 4.97 -23.77
N ASP A 110 19.19 3.66 -23.48
CA ASP A 110 18.99 2.62 -24.50
C ASP A 110 17.52 2.48 -24.86
N LYS A 111 17.25 2.13 -26.11
CA LYS A 111 15.92 1.80 -26.58
C LYS A 111 15.48 0.44 -26.02
N PHE A 112 14.21 0.31 -25.64
CA PHE A 112 13.64 -0.98 -25.25
C PHE A 112 13.57 -1.93 -26.46
N ASP A 113 13.81 -3.21 -26.24
CA ASP A 113 13.81 -4.24 -27.29
C ASP A 113 12.47 -4.33 -28.02
N ASN A 114 11.38 -4.15 -27.30
CA ASN A 114 10.03 -4.21 -27.83
C ASN A 114 9.26 -2.90 -27.61
N PRO A 115 8.41 -2.50 -28.56
CA PRO A 115 7.55 -1.35 -28.40
C PRO A 115 6.53 -1.59 -27.26
N VAL A 116 6.26 -0.54 -26.49
CA VAL A 116 5.45 -0.57 -25.26
C VAL A 116 4.15 0.18 -25.49
N THR A 117 3.07 -0.29 -24.89
CA THR A 117 1.79 0.42 -24.86
C THR A 117 1.89 1.64 -23.95
N VAL A 118 1.71 2.83 -24.54
CA VAL A 118 1.79 4.12 -23.85
C VAL A 118 0.58 4.96 -24.21
N GLY A 119 0.05 5.67 -23.26
CA GLY A 119 -1.07 6.58 -23.49
C GLY A 119 -1.41 7.41 -22.27
N TYR A 120 -2.53 8.12 -22.34
CA TYR A 120 -3.05 8.93 -21.26
C TYR A 120 -4.25 8.24 -20.61
N MET A 121 -4.23 8.13 -19.30
CA MET A 121 -5.29 7.52 -18.50
C MET A 121 -5.64 8.43 -17.32
N HIS A 122 -6.90 8.44 -16.92
CA HIS A 122 -7.33 9.11 -15.71
C HIS A 122 -7.00 8.26 -14.49
N TYR A 123 -6.13 8.78 -13.62
CA TYR A 123 -5.68 8.10 -12.41
C TYR A 123 -6.01 8.90 -11.17
N LEU A 124 -6.50 8.21 -10.13
CA LEU A 124 -6.97 8.79 -8.88
C LEU A 124 -6.03 8.40 -7.74
N LYS A 125 -5.67 9.35 -6.90
CA LYS A 125 -5.09 9.10 -5.59
C LYS A 125 -6.21 8.85 -4.60
N LEU A 126 -6.28 7.65 -4.03
CA LEU A 126 -7.29 7.30 -3.05
C LEU A 126 -6.89 7.77 -1.64
N HIS A 127 -7.87 8.02 -0.79
CA HIS A 127 -7.64 8.47 0.60
C HIS A 127 -7.17 7.34 1.54
N HIS A 128 -6.49 6.34 0.99
CA HIS A 128 -5.82 5.27 1.72
C HIS A 128 -4.31 5.52 1.71
N LEU A 129 -3.90 6.55 2.44
CA LEU A 129 -2.51 6.96 2.53
C LEU A 129 -1.76 6.12 3.57
N VAL A 130 -0.54 5.74 3.26
CA VAL A 130 0.30 4.92 4.15
C VAL A 130 0.56 5.60 5.49
N ASP A 131 0.78 6.90 5.50
CA ASP A 131 1.07 7.67 6.72
C ASP A 131 -0.07 7.63 7.74
N ASP A 132 -1.31 7.52 7.25
CA ASP A 132 -2.48 7.40 8.12
C ASP A 132 -2.66 5.99 8.71
N LYS A 133 -2.02 4.99 8.13
CA LYS A 133 -2.13 3.57 8.51
C LYS A 133 -0.92 3.03 9.24
N MET A 134 0.26 3.58 8.95
CA MET A 134 1.50 3.17 9.61
C MET A 134 1.44 3.54 11.09
N HIS A 135 1.62 2.56 11.95
CA HIS A 135 1.56 2.72 13.38
C HIS A 135 2.53 1.79 14.09
N ALA A 136 3.21 2.31 15.10
CA ALA A 136 4.07 1.56 16.00
C ALA A 136 3.93 2.11 17.42
N ARG A 137 4.22 1.28 18.40
CA ARG A 137 4.18 1.64 19.80
C ARG A 137 5.30 0.95 20.57
N SER A 138 5.98 1.67 21.42
CA SER A 138 6.85 1.12 22.47
C SER A 138 6.13 1.16 23.82
N THR A 139 5.93 2.35 24.35
CA THR A 139 5.16 2.63 25.56
C THR A 139 4.10 3.69 25.23
N GLY A 140 3.00 3.69 25.97
CA GLY A 140 1.92 4.65 25.74
C GLY A 140 0.84 4.52 26.79
N PRO A 141 -0.37 5.06 26.54
CA PRO A 141 -1.45 5.04 27.51
C PRO A 141 -2.02 3.62 27.71
N TYR A 142 -2.44 3.37 28.94
CA TYR A 142 -3.06 2.11 29.37
C TYR A 142 -4.46 2.37 29.90
N SER A 143 -5.33 1.36 29.84
CA SER A 143 -6.64 1.42 30.49
C SER A 143 -6.49 1.48 32.00
N LEU A 144 -7.32 2.28 32.66
CA LEU A 144 -7.30 2.41 34.11
C LEU A 144 -7.78 1.14 34.84
N VAL A 145 -8.72 0.44 34.24
CA VAL A 145 -9.35 -0.74 34.86
C VAL A 145 -8.52 -2.00 34.61
N THR A 146 -8.25 -2.30 33.37
CA THR A 146 -7.59 -3.56 32.97
C THR A 146 -6.07 -3.47 32.94
N GLN A 147 -5.51 -2.26 33.02
CA GLN A 147 -4.07 -2.02 32.86
C GLN A 147 -3.47 -2.56 31.55
N GLN A 148 -4.31 -2.76 30.56
CA GLN A 148 -3.90 -3.18 29.21
C GLN A 148 -3.67 -1.97 28.29
N PRO A 149 -2.81 -2.08 27.27
CA PRO A 149 -2.66 -1.03 26.28
C PRO A 149 -3.99 -0.69 25.62
N LEU A 150 -4.25 0.61 25.41
CA LEU A 150 -5.39 1.06 24.63
C LEU A 150 -5.28 0.58 23.17
N GLY A 151 -6.40 0.50 22.46
CA GLY A 151 -6.45 0.16 21.04
C GLY A 151 -6.49 1.40 20.13
N GLY A 152 -6.10 1.21 18.87
CA GLY A 152 -6.22 2.22 17.82
C GLY A 152 -5.06 3.21 17.72
N LYS A 153 -4.78 3.64 16.49
CA LYS A 153 -3.70 4.57 16.16
C LYS A 153 -3.88 5.94 16.81
N ALA A 154 -5.12 6.45 16.83
CA ALA A 154 -5.43 7.78 17.37
C ALA A 154 -5.09 7.92 18.86
N GLN A 155 -5.16 6.84 19.62
CA GLN A 155 -4.85 6.77 21.03
C GLN A 155 -3.43 6.29 21.32
N PHE A 156 -2.60 6.20 20.31
CA PHE A 156 -1.27 5.59 20.39
C PHE A 156 -1.33 4.21 21.06
N GLY A 157 -2.30 3.40 20.61
CA GLY A 157 -2.60 2.10 21.17
C GLY A 157 -1.74 0.97 20.62
N GLY A 158 -1.83 -0.19 21.27
CA GLY A 158 -1.17 -1.42 20.84
C GLY A 158 -2.02 -2.24 19.87
N GLN A 159 -1.39 -3.27 19.30
CA GLN A 159 -2.09 -4.26 18.49
C GLN A 159 -2.87 -5.24 19.39
N ARG A 160 -4.01 -5.70 18.88
CA ARG A 160 -4.79 -6.73 19.57
C ARG A 160 -4.19 -8.10 19.28
N PHE A 161 -3.80 -8.81 20.34
CA PHE A 161 -3.43 -10.21 20.28
C PHE A 161 -4.65 -11.04 20.70
N GLY A 162 -5.40 -11.54 19.73
CA GLY A 162 -6.66 -12.24 19.98
C GLY A 162 -6.47 -13.71 20.37
N GLU A 163 -7.59 -14.38 20.60
CA GLU A 163 -7.63 -15.80 20.99
C GLU A 163 -6.98 -16.71 19.93
N MET A 164 -7.23 -16.46 18.65
CA MET A 164 -6.66 -17.27 17.58
C MET A 164 -5.13 -17.13 17.49
N GLU A 165 -4.58 -15.95 17.73
CA GLU A 165 -3.15 -15.71 17.77
C GLU A 165 -2.49 -16.42 18.96
N VAL A 166 -3.19 -16.49 20.10
CA VAL A 166 -2.77 -17.30 21.26
C VAL A 166 -2.69 -18.78 20.89
N TRP A 167 -3.70 -19.32 20.21
CA TRP A 167 -3.68 -20.72 19.75
C TRP A 167 -2.53 -21.00 18.78
N ALA A 168 -2.19 -20.05 17.93
CA ALA A 168 -1.05 -20.19 17.04
C ALA A 168 0.27 -20.37 17.81
N LEU A 169 0.50 -19.56 18.85
CA LEU A 169 1.68 -19.68 19.71
C LEU A 169 1.68 -20.98 20.53
N GLU A 170 0.53 -21.43 20.99
CA GLU A 170 0.38 -22.71 21.66
C GLU A 170 0.72 -23.87 20.73
N ALA A 171 0.27 -23.82 19.48
CA ALA A 171 0.59 -24.84 18.47
C ALA A 171 2.10 -24.93 18.17
N TYR A 172 2.82 -23.81 18.22
CA TYR A 172 4.28 -23.79 18.10
C TYR A 172 5.02 -24.19 19.39
N GLY A 173 4.33 -24.30 20.50
CA GLY A 173 4.95 -24.55 21.81
C GLY A 173 5.77 -23.37 22.33
N ALA A 174 5.50 -22.15 21.85
CA ALA A 174 6.23 -20.93 22.20
C ALA A 174 5.72 -20.31 23.52
N ALA A 175 5.84 -21.05 24.63
CA ALA A 175 5.29 -20.66 25.91
C ALA A 175 5.93 -19.37 26.48
N ASN A 176 7.23 -19.23 26.35
CA ASN A 176 7.95 -18.04 26.83
C ASN A 176 7.53 -16.76 26.07
N THR A 177 7.36 -16.84 24.76
CA THR A 177 6.87 -15.72 23.93
C THR A 177 5.44 -15.36 24.32
N LEU A 178 4.58 -16.33 24.52
CA LEU A 178 3.20 -16.11 24.96
C LEU A 178 3.16 -15.45 26.33
N GLN A 179 3.95 -15.91 27.27
CA GLN A 179 4.05 -15.32 28.62
C GLN A 179 4.52 -13.85 28.53
N GLU A 180 5.52 -13.55 27.73
CA GLU A 180 6.00 -12.19 27.53
C GLU A 180 4.91 -11.26 26.96
N ILE A 181 4.16 -11.71 25.98
CA ILE A 181 3.07 -10.95 25.37
C ILE A 181 1.95 -10.67 26.39
N LEU A 182 1.62 -11.65 27.23
CA LEU A 182 0.55 -11.51 28.23
C LEU A 182 0.93 -10.70 29.46
N THR A 183 2.21 -10.57 29.78
CA THR A 183 2.70 -9.94 31.01
C THR A 183 3.42 -8.62 30.76
N VAL A 184 4.69 -8.70 30.39
CA VAL A 184 5.59 -7.53 30.26
C VAL A 184 5.12 -6.55 29.18
N LYS A 185 4.50 -7.06 28.12
CA LYS A 185 3.97 -6.24 27.02
C LYS A 185 2.50 -5.83 27.24
N SER A 186 1.84 -6.29 28.28
CA SER A 186 0.41 -6.03 28.51
C SER A 186 0.13 -5.50 29.91
N ASP A 187 -0.26 -6.33 30.87
CA ASP A 187 -0.88 -5.91 32.13
C ASP A 187 -0.01 -6.07 33.39
N ASP A 188 1.20 -6.57 33.29
CA ASP A 188 2.14 -6.60 34.40
C ASP A 188 2.79 -5.22 34.63
N ILE A 189 2.26 -4.44 35.55
CA ILE A 189 2.68 -3.05 35.81
C ILE A 189 4.15 -2.98 36.23
N VAL A 190 4.55 -3.84 37.16
CA VAL A 190 5.92 -3.86 37.69
C VAL A 190 6.89 -4.39 36.65
N GLY A 191 6.50 -5.43 35.94
CA GLY A 191 7.29 -6.04 34.86
C GLY A 191 7.58 -5.08 33.72
N ARG A 192 6.60 -4.28 33.32
CA ARG A 192 6.76 -3.25 32.26
C ARG A 192 7.85 -2.25 32.62
N VAL A 193 7.83 -1.71 33.82
CA VAL A 193 8.79 -0.71 34.30
C VAL A 193 10.19 -1.31 34.36
N LYS A 194 10.34 -2.48 34.95
CA LYS A 194 11.62 -3.17 35.06
C LYS A 194 12.21 -3.55 33.69
N ALA A 195 11.37 -4.01 32.76
CA ALA A 195 11.80 -4.34 31.42
C ALA A 195 12.32 -3.11 30.66
N TYR A 196 11.57 -2.01 30.73
CA TYR A 196 12.00 -0.75 30.09
C TYR A 196 13.30 -0.21 30.69
N GLU A 197 13.42 -0.25 32.02
CA GLU A 197 14.65 0.16 32.72
C GLU A 197 15.85 -0.73 32.32
N ALA A 198 15.66 -2.04 32.18
CA ALA A 198 16.68 -2.97 31.76
C ALA A 198 17.15 -2.68 30.32
N ILE A 199 16.22 -2.40 29.40
CA ILE A 199 16.54 -2.04 28.02
C ILE A 199 17.35 -0.74 27.95
N VAL A 200 16.93 0.30 28.68
CA VAL A 200 17.65 1.59 28.74
C VAL A 200 19.05 1.45 29.33
N LYS A 201 19.22 0.60 30.33
CA LYS A 201 20.51 0.35 31.00
C LYS A 201 21.37 -0.70 30.28
N GLY A 202 20.89 -1.31 29.20
CA GLY A 202 21.60 -2.39 28.50
C GLY A 202 21.78 -3.67 29.32
N LYS A 203 20.88 -3.92 30.28
CA LYS A 203 20.87 -5.12 31.11
C LYS A 203 19.91 -6.18 30.56
N ASN A 204 20.08 -7.41 31.02
CA ASN A 204 19.13 -8.47 30.68
C ASN A 204 17.76 -8.17 31.27
N ILE A 205 16.71 -8.43 30.49
CA ILE A 205 15.32 -8.27 30.91
C ILE A 205 15.03 -9.35 31.97
N PRO A 206 14.41 -8.98 33.12
CA PRO A 206 14.05 -9.95 34.15
C PRO A 206 12.97 -10.92 33.66
N ALA A 207 12.87 -12.06 34.29
CA ALA A 207 11.83 -13.02 33.97
C ALA A 207 10.44 -12.40 34.15
N PRO A 208 9.49 -12.69 33.21
CA PRO A 208 8.13 -12.18 33.31
C PRO A 208 7.41 -12.70 34.56
N GLY A 209 6.54 -11.85 35.13
CA GLY A 209 5.70 -12.21 36.26
C GLY A 209 4.40 -12.89 35.87
N VAL A 210 3.36 -12.65 36.64
CA VAL A 210 2.00 -13.16 36.43
C VAL A 210 1.10 -12.00 36.00
N PRO A 211 0.21 -12.18 35.01
CA PRO A 211 -0.75 -11.17 34.61
C PRO A 211 -1.64 -10.70 35.76
N GLU A 212 -1.92 -9.40 35.86
CA GLU A 212 -2.83 -8.87 36.90
C GLU A 212 -4.26 -9.40 36.73
N SER A 213 -4.70 -9.59 35.49
CA SER A 213 -5.99 -10.21 35.18
C SER A 213 -6.12 -11.63 35.73
N PHE A 214 -5.04 -12.41 35.76
CA PHE A 214 -5.01 -13.73 36.34
C PHE A 214 -5.11 -13.70 37.90
N LYS A 215 -4.47 -12.73 38.53
CA LYS A 215 -4.58 -12.52 39.99
C LYS A 215 -5.99 -12.16 40.39
N VAL A 216 -6.67 -11.33 39.59
CA VAL A 216 -8.08 -11.00 39.81
C VAL A 216 -8.95 -12.24 39.70
N LEU A 217 -8.74 -13.07 38.68
CA LEU A 217 -9.48 -14.33 38.50
C LEU A 217 -9.32 -15.26 39.69
N ILE A 218 -8.13 -15.44 40.22
CA ILE A 218 -7.88 -16.28 41.39
C ILE A 218 -8.67 -15.76 42.60
N LYS A 219 -8.63 -14.43 42.84
CA LYS A 219 -9.37 -13.84 43.97
C LYS A 219 -10.87 -13.92 43.86
N GLU A 220 -11.41 -13.92 42.64
CA GLU A 220 -12.86 -14.10 42.41
C GLU A 220 -13.30 -15.56 42.56
N LEU A 221 -12.36 -16.51 42.45
CA LEU A 221 -12.61 -17.95 42.63
C LEU A 221 -12.45 -18.40 44.08
N GLU A 222 -11.75 -17.66 44.94
CA GLU A 222 -11.61 -17.88 46.38
C GLU A 222 -12.83 -17.33 47.16
#